data_6a0d2801c54f4bbc551079309287229c
#
_entry.id   6a0d2801c54f4bbc551079309287229c
#
_cell.length_a   1.000
_cell.length_b   1.000
_cell.length_c   1.000
_cell.angle_alpha   90.00
_cell.angle_beta   90.00
_cell.angle_gamma   90.00
#
_symmetry.space_group_name_H-M   'P 1'
#
loop_
_entity.id
_entity.type
_entity.pdbx_description
1 polymer ?
#
loop_
_entity_poly.entity_id
_entity_poly.type
_entity_poly.pdbx_seq_one_letter_code
_entity_poly.pdbx_strand_id
1 'polypeptide(L)'
;VRSPLNGRDFAGRGGRFLLSLYSRGGMFRRMTDDLNPGGGRAKHEALWPADLFTQGIGWVIIARFKSGGARVEAGIFLIDVLCLGAKLAVYEVCEASDYRQRIRDHYQSSFPMVAAEPACARKLVEQAVQYAGTLGFAPHLDYKKAARVFGGLRAEQCSQQFTFGREGKPFYCRGP
;
A
#
# COMPACT_ATOMS: atom_id res chain seq x y z
N VAL A 1 13.32 -35.92 37.65
CA VAL A 1 12.17 -36.22 38.50
C VAL A 1 11.07 -35.22 38.21
N ARG A 2 10.03 -35.76 37.48
CA ARG A 2 8.63 -35.33 37.46
C ARG A 2 8.24 -33.90 37.09
N SER A 3 7.60 -33.77 35.90
CA SER A 3 6.42 -32.97 35.60
C SER A 3 5.26 -33.20 36.60
N PRO A 4 4.04 -32.60 36.45
CA PRO A 4 3.51 -31.49 35.69
C PRO A 4 2.58 -30.61 36.55
N LEU A 5 2.09 -29.51 36.09
CA LEU A 5 0.81 -28.90 36.54
C LEU A 5 0.14 -28.16 35.40
N ASN A 6 -0.86 -28.76 34.98
CA ASN A 6 -2.26 -28.43 34.69
C ASN A 6 -2.75 -27.02 34.95
N GLY A 7 -3.47 -26.55 33.90
CA GLY A 7 -4.41 -25.54 33.67
C GLY A 7 -5.40 -25.16 34.79
N ARG A 8 -5.93 -23.99 34.63
CA ARG A 8 -7.37 -23.60 34.76
C ARG A 8 -7.56 -22.13 34.71
N ASP A 9 -8.45 -21.77 33.80
CA ASP A 9 -9.53 -20.79 33.96
C ASP A 9 -9.22 -19.40 34.55
N PHE A 10 -9.28 -18.41 33.68
CA PHE A 10 -9.76 -17.10 34.08
C PHE A 10 -10.92 -16.69 33.17
N ALA A 11 -12.10 -17.11 33.60
CA ALA A 11 -13.35 -16.48 33.19
C ALA A 11 -13.69 -15.39 34.21
N GLY A 12 -14.04 -14.18 33.73
CA GLY A 12 -14.95 -13.40 34.51
C GLY A 12 -14.57 -11.94 34.75
N ARG A 13 -15.38 -11.13 34.16
CA ARG A 13 -15.99 -9.83 34.51
C ARG A 13 -15.62 -8.73 33.54
N GLY A 14 -16.47 -8.41 32.61
CA GLY A 14 -17.59 -7.51 32.74
C GLY A 14 -17.15 -6.07 33.07
N GLY A 15 -16.54 -5.35 32.09
CA GLY A 15 -16.37 -3.91 32.17
C GLY A 15 -17.15 -3.25 31.03
N ARG A 16 -18.40 -2.86 31.34
CA ARG A 16 -19.21 -1.99 30.50
C ARG A 16 -18.50 -0.64 30.42
N PHE A 17 -17.84 -0.35 29.30
CA PHE A 17 -17.45 1.01 29.00
C PHE A 17 -18.53 1.65 28.12
N LEU A 18 -19.07 2.71 28.66
CA LEU A 18 -20.08 3.59 28.12
C LEU A 18 -19.77 3.99 26.67
N LEU A 19 -20.67 3.60 25.78
CA LEU A 19 -20.84 4.23 24.47
C LEU A 19 -21.29 5.69 24.69
N SER A 20 -20.34 6.61 24.58
CA SER A 20 -20.65 8.02 24.40
C SER A 20 -20.98 8.24 22.93
N LEU A 21 -22.23 8.58 22.72
CA LEU A 21 -22.84 9.03 21.49
C LEU A 21 -22.01 10.15 20.84
N TYR A 22 -21.42 9.88 19.70
CA TYR A 22 -21.09 10.91 18.74
C TYR A 22 -21.87 10.66 17.46
N SER A 23 -23.15 11.08 17.53
CA SER A 23 -24.01 11.26 16.38
C SER A 23 -23.60 12.56 15.72
N ARG A 24 -22.94 12.48 14.58
CA ARG A 24 -23.08 13.49 13.52
C ARG A 24 -22.86 12.82 12.19
N GLY A 25 -23.93 12.81 11.40
CA GLY A 25 -24.05 12.29 10.08
C GLY A 25 -22.94 12.81 9.15
N GLY A 26 -22.02 11.97 8.85
CA GLY A 26 -21.16 12.05 7.71
C GLY A 26 -21.67 11.00 6.73
N MET A 27 -22.37 11.48 5.72
CA MET A 27 -22.88 10.73 4.60
C MET A 27 -21.73 9.96 3.96
N PHE A 28 -21.63 8.66 4.27
CA PHE A 28 -20.79 7.72 3.52
C PHE A 28 -21.35 7.68 2.08
N ARG A 29 -20.88 8.60 1.25
CA ARG A 29 -21.08 8.53 -0.17
C ARG A 29 -20.39 7.23 -0.61
N ARG A 30 -21.21 6.20 -0.83
CA ARG A 30 -20.80 5.09 -1.68
C ARG A 30 -20.27 5.74 -2.95
N MET A 31 -18.99 5.58 -3.21
CA MET A 31 -18.41 5.85 -4.51
C MET A 31 -19.02 4.83 -5.47
N THR A 32 -20.25 5.11 -5.89
CA THR A 32 -20.86 4.46 -7.03
C THR A 32 -20.02 4.81 -8.24
N ASP A 33 -19.71 3.80 -9.02
CA ASP A 33 -19.07 3.83 -10.31
C ASP A 33 -19.59 4.98 -11.17
N ASP A 34 -18.88 6.08 -11.25
CA ASP A 34 -18.99 7.03 -12.34
C ASP A 34 -18.32 6.39 -13.56
N LEU A 35 -19.07 5.51 -14.22
CA LEU A 35 -18.80 5.07 -15.58
C LEU A 35 -19.03 6.29 -16.50
N ASN A 36 -17.99 7.06 -16.75
CA ASN A 36 -18.01 8.06 -17.80
C ASN A 36 -17.49 7.42 -19.11
N PRO A 37 -18.36 7.13 -20.10
CA PRO A 37 -17.95 6.60 -21.39
C PRO A 37 -17.58 7.75 -22.33
N GLY A 38 -16.41 8.33 -22.16
CA GLY A 38 -15.93 9.37 -23.06
C GLY A 38 -14.43 9.49 -22.98
N GLY A 39 -13.71 9.12 -24.06
CA GLY A 39 -12.31 9.40 -24.39
C GLY A 39 -11.33 9.58 -23.24
N GLY A 40 -11.24 8.62 -22.33
CA GLY A 40 -10.76 8.87 -20.99
C GLY A 40 -9.29 8.54 -20.79
N ARG A 41 -8.63 9.48 -20.16
CA ARG A 41 -7.38 9.33 -19.45
C ARG A 41 -7.40 8.01 -18.65
N ALA A 42 -6.38 7.17 -18.77
CA ALA A 42 -6.30 5.90 -18.07
C ALA A 42 -6.56 6.12 -16.56
N LYS A 43 -7.57 5.42 -16.01
CA LYS A 43 -7.90 5.50 -14.58
C LYS A 43 -6.84 4.75 -13.78
N HIS A 44 -6.35 5.36 -12.72
CA HIS A 44 -5.43 4.71 -11.80
C HIS A 44 -6.12 4.46 -10.44
N GLU A 45 -5.67 3.40 -9.78
CA GLU A 45 -5.99 3.07 -8.39
C GLU A 45 -4.66 2.81 -7.68
N ALA A 46 -4.58 3.15 -6.39
CA ALA A 46 -3.42 2.83 -5.59
C ALA A 46 -3.83 2.42 -4.17
N LEU A 47 -3.02 1.52 -3.59
CA LEU A 47 -3.19 1.00 -2.23
C LEU A 47 -1.81 0.97 -1.55
N TRP A 48 -1.78 1.26 -0.25
CA TRP A 48 -0.63 1.06 0.60
C TRP A 48 -1.06 0.69 2.03
N PRO A 49 -0.18 0.11 2.90
CA PRO A 49 -0.54 -0.15 4.29
C PRO A 49 -0.73 1.16 5.07
N ALA A 50 -1.78 1.21 5.89
CA ALA A 50 -2.05 2.37 6.74
C ALA A 50 -0.89 2.68 7.71
N ASP A 51 -0.14 1.64 8.09
CA ASP A 51 0.96 1.67 9.05
C ASP A 51 2.36 1.60 8.41
N LEU A 52 2.47 1.85 7.09
CA LEU A 52 3.72 1.73 6.32
C LEU A 52 4.91 2.43 7.00
N PHE A 53 4.72 3.65 7.45
CA PHE A 53 5.80 4.44 8.08
C PHE A 53 6.12 4.00 9.51
N THR A 54 5.17 3.37 10.20
CA THR A 54 5.38 2.77 11.52
C THR A 54 6.12 1.45 11.42
N GLN A 55 5.73 0.60 10.46
CA GLN A 55 6.39 -0.68 10.19
C GLN A 55 7.72 -0.52 9.47
N GLY A 56 7.85 0.54 8.67
CA GLY A 56 9.05 0.84 7.89
C GLY A 56 9.15 0.08 6.57
N ILE A 57 8.31 -0.94 6.37
CA ILE A 57 8.25 -1.74 5.13
C ILE A 57 6.81 -2.14 4.84
N GLY A 58 6.44 -2.14 3.55
CA GLY A 58 5.10 -2.55 3.15
C GLY A 58 4.91 -2.60 1.64
N TRP A 59 3.79 -3.19 1.24
CA TRP A 59 3.42 -3.31 -0.16
C TRP A 59 2.70 -2.06 -0.65
N VAL A 60 3.18 -1.48 -1.75
CA VAL A 60 2.50 -0.40 -2.48
C VAL A 60 2.04 -0.96 -3.81
N ILE A 61 0.76 -0.85 -4.09
CA ILE A 61 0.15 -1.34 -5.32
C ILE A 61 -0.35 -0.14 -6.11
N ILE A 62 -0.02 -0.09 -7.39
CA ILE A 62 -0.54 0.91 -8.32
C ILE A 62 -1.09 0.16 -9.52
N ALA A 63 -2.35 0.40 -9.85
CA ALA A 63 -3.03 -0.21 -10.97
C ALA A 63 -3.43 0.85 -11.99
N ARG A 64 -3.21 0.57 -13.28
CA ARG A 64 -3.62 1.40 -14.40
C ARG A 64 -4.61 0.65 -15.27
N PHE A 65 -5.85 1.10 -15.28
CA PHE A 65 -6.91 0.55 -16.11
C PHE A 65 -6.77 1.07 -17.54
N LYS A 66 -6.69 0.15 -18.50
CA LYS A 66 -6.67 0.49 -19.92
C LYS A 66 -8.03 1.00 -20.40
N SER A 67 -8.06 1.63 -21.57
CA SER A 67 -9.30 2.05 -22.22
C SER A 67 -10.31 0.91 -22.27
N GLY A 68 -11.54 1.17 -21.83
CA GLY A 68 -12.59 0.16 -21.70
C GLY A 68 -12.59 -0.61 -20.38
N GLY A 69 -11.58 -0.43 -19.52
CA GLY A 69 -11.57 -0.96 -18.13
C GLY A 69 -11.43 -2.47 -17.98
N ALA A 70 -11.38 -3.23 -19.09
CA ALA A 70 -11.30 -4.69 -19.04
C ALA A 70 -9.90 -5.19 -18.66
N ARG A 71 -8.84 -4.48 -19.06
CA ARG A 71 -7.45 -4.85 -18.77
C ARG A 71 -6.79 -3.87 -17.81
N VAL A 72 -5.96 -4.41 -16.93
CA VAL A 72 -5.23 -3.68 -15.89
C VAL A 72 -3.75 -3.99 -15.99
N GLU A 73 -2.93 -2.96 -15.90
CA GLU A 73 -1.50 -3.07 -15.60
C GLU A 73 -1.33 -2.79 -14.12
N ALA A 74 -0.72 -3.71 -13.39
CA ALA A 74 -0.45 -3.57 -11.97
C ALA A 74 1.07 -3.53 -11.72
N GLY A 75 1.53 -2.53 -10.98
CA GLY A 75 2.84 -2.46 -10.36
C GLY A 75 2.70 -2.74 -8.88
N ILE A 76 3.40 -3.74 -8.38
CA ILE A 76 3.38 -4.16 -6.99
C ILE A 76 4.80 -4.00 -6.46
N PHE A 77 4.96 -3.15 -5.45
CA PHE A 77 6.27 -2.77 -4.93
C PHE A 77 6.35 -3.08 -3.44
N LEU A 78 7.35 -3.85 -3.01
CA LEU A 78 7.72 -3.93 -1.61
C LEU A 78 8.66 -2.78 -1.29
N ILE A 79 8.16 -1.79 -0.57
CA ILE A 79 8.89 -0.56 -0.26
C ILE A 79 9.37 -0.59 1.18
N ASP A 80 10.65 -0.37 1.35
CA ASP A 80 11.31 -0.12 2.62
C ASP A 80 11.58 1.39 2.71
N VAL A 81 10.85 2.09 3.57
CA VAL A 81 10.97 3.54 3.75
C VAL A 81 12.10 3.92 4.70
N LEU A 82 12.73 2.94 5.36
CA LEU A 82 13.78 3.18 6.36
C LEU A 82 15.19 3.25 5.75
N CYS A 83 15.44 2.46 4.68
CA CYS A 83 16.79 2.34 4.12
C CYS A 83 16.85 1.85 2.68
N LEU A 84 16.16 0.75 2.35
CA LEU A 84 16.45 -0.04 1.16
C LEU A 84 15.60 0.31 -0.08
N GLY A 85 14.59 1.19 0.06
CA GLY A 85 13.74 1.60 -1.06
C GLY A 85 12.92 0.45 -1.65
N ALA A 86 12.94 0.27 -2.97
CA ALA A 86 12.18 -0.78 -3.63
C ALA A 86 12.92 -2.13 -3.57
N LYS A 87 12.61 -2.94 -2.56
CA LYS A 87 13.21 -4.28 -2.33
C LYS A 87 12.69 -5.33 -3.29
N LEU A 88 11.44 -5.20 -3.72
CA LEU A 88 10.83 -6.06 -4.71
C LEU A 88 9.91 -5.22 -5.60
N ALA A 89 9.85 -5.58 -6.87
CA ALA A 89 8.94 -4.97 -7.81
C ALA A 89 8.42 -6.04 -8.78
N VAL A 90 7.10 -6.06 -8.98
CA VAL A 90 6.42 -6.96 -9.90
C VAL A 90 5.58 -6.12 -10.86
N TYR A 91 5.58 -6.49 -12.13
CA TYR A 91 4.69 -5.92 -13.14
C TYR A 91 3.81 -7.01 -13.72
N GLU A 92 2.52 -6.84 -13.60
CA GLU A 92 1.53 -7.79 -14.10
C GLU A 92 0.53 -7.09 -15.03
N VAL A 93 0.08 -7.80 -16.05
CA VAL A 93 -1.00 -7.37 -16.95
C VAL A 93 -2.05 -8.46 -16.94
N CYS A 94 -3.24 -8.14 -16.46
CA CYS A 94 -4.32 -9.10 -16.30
C CYS A 94 -5.69 -8.49 -16.62
N GLU A 95 -6.73 -9.32 -16.59
CA GLU A 95 -8.10 -8.84 -16.64
C GLU A 95 -8.48 -8.13 -15.34
N ALA A 96 -9.43 -7.20 -15.41
CA ALA A 96 -9.86 -6.42 -14.25
C ALA A 96 -10.46 -7.28 -13.13
N SER A 97 -11.08 -8.42 -13.46
CA SER A 97 -11.56 -9.42 -12.50
C SER A 97 -10.42 -10.05 -11.72
N ASP A 98 -9.37 -10.49 -12.44
CA ASP A 98 -8.19 -11.11 -11.84
C ASP A 98 -7.43 -10.13 -10.96
N TYR A 99 -7.28 -8.88 -11.41
CA TYR A 99 -6.70 -7.82 -10.59
C TYR A 99 -7.43 -7.68 -9.25
N ARG A 100 -8.77 -7.61 -9.28
CA ARG A 100 -9.56 -7.47 -8.06
C ARG A 100 -9.38 -8.67 -7.13
N GLN A 101 -9.55 -9.89 -7.63
CA GLN A 101 -9.54 -11.10 -6.81
C GLN A 101 -8.13 -11.51 -6.36
N ARG A 102 -7.17 -11.56 -7.27
CA ARG A 102 -5.85 -12.14 -7.03
C ARG A 102 -4.83 -11.14 -6.50
N ILE A 103 -5.02 -9.84 -6.77
CA ILE A 103 -4.09 -8.81 -6.32
C ILE A 103 -4.75 -7.98 -5.22
N ARG A 104 -5.73 -7.17 -5.56
CA ARG A 104 -6.34 -6.23 -4.63
C ARG A 104 -6.89 -6.89 -3.36
N ASP A 105 -7.83 -7.85 -3.53
CA ASP A 105 -8.50 -8.51 -2.40
C ASP A 105 -7.52 -9.36 -1.58
N HIS A 106 -6.55 -10.02 -2.25
CA HIS A 106 -5.50 -10.77 -1.57
C HIS A 106 -4.66 -9.88 -0.64
N TYR A 107 -4.17 -8.74 -1.14
CA TYR A 107 -3.38 -7.83 -0.31
C TYR A 107 -4.22 -7.14 0.77
N GLN A 108 -5.48 -6.78 0.48
CA GLN A 108 -6.39 -6.21 1.47
C GLN A 108 -6.77 -7.18 2.59
N SER A 109 -6.85 -8.47 2.32
CA SER A 109 -7.11 -9.49 3.35
C SER A 109 -5.88 -9.83 4.19
N SER A 110 -4.67 -9.61 3.66
CA SER A 110 -3.41 -9.97 4.31
C SER A 110 -2.75 -8.81 5.06
N PHE A 111 -3.07 -7.57 4.70
CA PHE A 111 -2.45 -6.37 5.24
C PHE A 111 -3.49 -5.26 5.46
N PRO A 112 -3.25 -4.31 6.38
CA PRO A 112 -4.16 -3.17 6.64
C PRO A 112 -4.08 -2.13 5.51
N MET A 113 -4.42 -2.55 4.27
CA MET A 113 -4.33 -1.70 3.08
C MET A 113 -5.41 -0.63 3.06
N VAL A 114 -5.02 0.58 2.74
CA VAL A 114 -5.92 1.71 2.52
C VAL A 114 -5.77 2.26 1.11
N ALA A 115 -6.83 2.88 0.61
CA ALA A 115 -6.77 3.58 -0.68
C ALA A 115 -5.83 4.78 -0.58
N ALA A 116 -4.97 4.93 -1.56
CA ALA A 116 -4.04 6.03 -1.69
C ALA A 116 -4.34 6.86 -2.95
N GLU A 117 -4.00 8.13 -2.91
CA GLU A 117 -3.98 8.92 -4.14
C GLU A 117 -2.88 8.38 -5.07
N PRO A 118 -3.18 8.04 -6.33
CA PRO A 118 -2.19 7.43 -7.22
C PRO A 118 -0.94 8.27 -7.46
N ALA A 119 -1.07 9.60 -7.51
CA ALA A 119 0.07 10.51 -7.61
C ALA A 119 0.96 10.43 -6.36
N CYS A 120 0.37 10.30 -5.17
CA CYS A 120 1.10 10.14 -3.93
C CYS A 120 1.78 8.77 -3.83
N ALA A 121 1.12 7.71 -4.29
CA ALA A 121 1.75 6.38 -4.33
C ALA A 121 2.96 6.37 -5.27
N ARG A 122 2.86 7.00 -6.46
CA ARG A 122 4.00 7.19 -7.35
C ARG A 122 5.12 7.97 -6.66
N LYS A 123 4.80 9.13 -6.07
CA LYS A 123 5.78 9.98 -5.38
C LYS A 123 6.51 9.21 -4.27
N LEU A 124 5.77 8.46 -3.45
CA LEU A 124 6.33 7.63 -2.39
C LEU A 124 7.32 6.61 -2.94
N VAL A 125 6.94 5.85 -3.96
CA VAL A 125 7.80 4.82 -4.56
C VAL A 125 9.06 5.43 -5.15
N GLU A 126 8.95 6.52 -5.92
CA GLU A 126 10.09 7.20 -6.55
C GLU A 126 11.03 7.79 -5.50
N GLN A 127 10.50 8.44 -4.47
CA GLN A 127 11.31 9.03 -3.40
C GLN A 127 11.98 7.98 -2.52
N ALA A 128 11.33 6.84 -2.25
CA ALA A 128 11.95 5.72 -1.54
C ALA A 128 13.16 5.17 -2.32
N VAL A 129 13.02 5.01 -3.64
CA VAL A 129 14.12 4.59 -4.50
C VAL A 129 15.25 5.63 -4.53
N GLN A 130 14.90 6.90 -4.64
CA GLN A 130 15.88 7.98 -4.61
C GLN A 130 16.64 8.01 -3.28
N TYR A 131 15.93 7.92 -2.15
CA TYR A 131 16.53 7.88 -0.82
C TYR A 131 17.51 6.71 -0.67
N ALA A 132 17.10 5.49 -1.03
CA ALA A 132 17.95 4.32 -1.02
C ALA A 132 19.19 4.51 -1.91
N GLY A 133 19.02 5.15 -3.06
CA GLY A 133 20.12 5.49 -3.98
C GLY A 133 21.16 6.41 -3.34
N THR A 134 20.77 7.37 -2.51
CA THR A 134 21.72 8.22 -1.75
C THR A 134 22.56 7.43 -0.75
N LEU A 135 22.07 6.25 -0.34
CA LEU A 135 22.73 5.33 0.58
C LEU A 135 23.53 4.24 -0.15
N GLY A 136 23.56 4.27 -1.49
CA GLY A 136 24.28 3.29 -2.32
C GLY A 136 23.47 2.03 -2.66
N PHE A 137 22.17 1.98 -2.35
CA PHE A 137 21.32 0.83 -2.68
C PHE A 137 20.62 1.03 -4.02
N ALA A 138 20.73 0.03 -4.88
CA ALA A 138 19.97 -0.03 -6.13
C ALA A 138 18.57 -0.62 -5.88
N PRO A 139 17.53 -0.16 -6.62
CA PRO A 139 16.22 -0.79 -6.56
C PRO A 139 16.25 -2.18 -7.18
N HIS A 140 15.20 -2.98 -6.89
CA HIS A 140 15.00 -4.29 -7.51
C HIS A 140 15.12 -4.24 -9.04
N LEU A 141 15.65 -5.29 -9.64
CA LEU A 141 15.93 -5.35 -11.10
C LEU A 141 14.70 -5.03 -11.95
N ASP A 142 13.52 -5.52 -11.54
CA ASP A 142 12.26 -5.29 -12.24
C ASP A 142 11.61 -3.92 -11.94
N TYR A 143 12.23 -3.07 -11.12
CA TYR A 143 11.68 -1.76 -10.78
C TYR A 143 11.30 -0.94 -12.03
N LYS A 144 12.21 -0.84 -13.00
CA LYS A 144 11.95 -0.07 -14.23
C LYS A 144 10.76 -0.62 -15.02
N LYS A 145 10.61 -1.96 -15.02
CA LYS A 145 9.48 -2.63 -15.68
C LYS A 145 8.17 -2.32 -14.93
N ALA A 146 8.16 -2.46 -13.61
CA ALA A 146 6.98 -2.19 -12.79
C ALA A 146 6.58 -0.71 -12.81
N ALA A 147 7.53 0.21 -12.83
CA ALA A 147 7.31 1.65 -12.91
C ALA A 147 6.56 2.11 -14.18
N ARG A 148 6.45 1.24 -15.21
CA ARG A 148 5.61 1.53 -16.40
C ARG A 148 4.15 1.74 -16.06
N VAL A 149 3.68 1.20 -14.93
CA VAL A 149 2.32 1.40 -14.44
C VAL A 149 2.01 2.87 -14.18
N PHE A 150 3.00 3.68 -13.83
CA PHE A 150 2.81 5.10 -13.54
C PHE A 150 2.22 5.84 -14.75
N GLY A 151 2.62 5.47 -15.98
CA GLY A 151 2.07 6.08 -17.19
C GLY A 151 2.10 7.61 -17.13
N GLY A 152 0.94 8.23 -17.28
CA GLY A 152 0.77 9.68 -17.21
C GLY A 152 0.51 10.26 -15.81
N LEU A 153 0.65 9.48 -14.73
CA LEU A 153 0.60 10.03 -13.37
C LEU A 153 1.76 11.05 -13.21
N ARG A 154 1.51 12.07 -12.41
CA ARG A 154 2.51 13.10 -12.11
C ARG A 154 2.70 13.16 -10.60
N ALA A 155 3.91 12.83 -10.12
CA ALA A 155 4.26 12.83 -8.70
C ALA A 155 4.09 14.23 -8.05
N GLU A 156 4.27 15.29 -8.84
CA GLU A 156 4.14 16.68 -8.41
C GLU A 156 2.71 17.07 -8.04
N GLN A 157 1.72 16.30 -8.47
CA GLN A 157 0.31 16.50 -8.10
C GLN A 157 0.02 16.07 -6.65
N CYS A 158 0.93 15.33 -6.02
CA CYS A 158 0.83 14.98 -4.61
C CYS A 158 1.41 16.07 -3.71
N SER A 159 0.57 16.68 -2.90
CA SER A 159 1.01 17.67 -1.89
C SER A 159 1.64 17.03 -0.64
N GLN A 160 1.41 15.74 -0.42
CA GLN A 160 1.92 15.02 0.74
C GLN A 160 3.44 14.97 0.73
N GLN A 161 4.06 15.15 1.91
CA GLN A 161 5.50 14.99 2.11
C GLN A 161 5.76 13.67 2.82
N PHE A 162 6.83 12.99 2.40
CA PHE A 162 7.27 11.74 3.01
C PHE A 162 8.63 11.92 3.65
N THR A 163 8.79 11.38 4.86
CA THR A 163 10.06 11.34 5.58
C THR A 163 10.58 9.92 5.57
N PHE A 164 11.82 9.73 5.15
CA PHE A 164 12.48 8.43 5.05
C PHE A 164 13.48 8.25 6.19
N GLY A 165 13.75 6.98 6.52
CA GLY A 165 14.58 6.63 7.66
C GLY A 165 13.82 6.70 8.98
N ARG A 166 14.47 6.26 10.06
CA ARG A 166 13.96 6.44 11.42
C ARG A 166 14.46 7.79 11.92
N GLU A 167 13.53 8.70 12.21
CA GLU A 167 13.86 10.08 12.61
C GLU A 167 14.80 10.79 11.61
N GLY A 168 14.59 10.53 10.30
CA GLY A 168 15.40 11.10 9.23
C GLY A 168 16.79 10.46 9.04
N LYS A 169 17.12 9.40 9.79
CA LYS A 169 18.37 8.65 9.66
C LYS A 169 18.15 7.27 9.07
N PRO A 170 19.06 6.77 8.22
CA PRO A 170 18.96 5.42 7.70
C PRO A 170 18.89 4.40 8.84
N PHE A 171 17.92 3.48 8.75
CA PHE A 171 17.74 2.43 9.72
C PHE A 171 17.63 1.08 9.02
N TYR A 172 18.64 0.23 9.22
CA TYR A 172 18.68 -1.11 8.66
C TYR A 172 18.48 -2.15 9.75
N CYS A 173 17.43 -2.96 9.61
CA CYS A 173 17.26 -4.17 10.40
C CYS A 173 17.72 -5.37 9.56
N ARG A 174 18.71 -6.10 10.06
CA ARG A 174 19.05 -7.40 9.50
C ARG A 174 17.90 -8.35 9.83
N GLY A 175 17.30 -8.93 8.80
CA GLY A 175 16.30 -9.98 8.98
C GLY A 175 16.87 -11.18 9.75
N PRO A 176 16.00 -12.01 10.33
CA PRO A 176 16.40 -13.24 10.99
C PRO A 176 17.10 -14.19 10.04
#